data_e83d28fef2c05a433875e9256a514098
#
_entry.id   e83d28fef2c05a433875e9256a514098
#
_cell.length_a   1.000
_cell.length_b   1.000
_cell.length_c   1.000
_cell.angle_alpha   90.00
_cell.angle_beta   90.00
_cell.angle_gamma   90.00
#
_symmetry.space_group_name_H-M   'P 1'
#
loop_
_entity.id
_entity.type
_entity.pdbx_description
1 polymer ?
#
loop_
_entity_poly.entity_id
_entity_poly.type
_entity_poly.pdbx_seq_one_letter_code
_entity_poly.pdbx_strand_id
1 'polypeptide(L)'
;MRVADWIWKTLADWGTEHVFLVTGGGAMHLNDALGRETRIRYVCNLHEQACAMAAEGYARISGKPGVVSVTTGPGGTNALTGVVGAWLDSVPMIVISGQIK
;
A
#
# COMPACT_ATOMS: atom_id res chain seq x y z
N MET A 1 -18.10 -7.96 8.59
CA MET A 1 -16.95 -7.47 7.79
C MET A 1 -16.05 -6.64 8.70
N ARG A 2 -14.77 -6.93 8.72
CA ARG A 2 -13.78 -6.14 9.47
C ARG A 2 -13.44 -4.86 8.69
N VAL A 3 -12.91 -3.85 9.39
CA VAL A 3 -12.45 -2.62 8.74
C VAL A 3 -11.39 -2.92 7.66
N ALA A 4 -10.46 -3.85 7.94
CA ALA A 4 -9.45 -4.25 6.97
C ALA A 4 -10.06 -4.83 5.69
N ASP A 5 -11.10 -5.65 5.82
CA ASP A 5 -11.80 -6.21 4.65
C ASP A 5 -12.47 -5.09 3.84
N TRP A 6 -13.09 -4.14 4.53
CA TRP A 6 -13.76 -3.01 3.90
C TRP A 6 -12.79 -2.11 3.12
N ILE A 7 -11.61 -1.86 3.69
CA ILE A 7 -10.58 -1.05 3.02
C ILE A 7 -10.22 -1.65 1.66
N TRP A 8 -9.84 -2.92 1.64
CA TRP A 8 -9.41 -3.54 0.38
C TRP A 8 -10.56 -3.71 -0.61
N LYS A 9 -11.75 -4.05 -0.12
CA LYS A 9 -12.93 -4.10 -0.97
C LYS A 9 -13.21 -2.75 -1.63
N THR A 10 -13.15 -1.68 -0.86
CA THR A 10 -13.39 -0.32 -1.37
C THR A 10 -12.35 0.07 -2.41
N LEU A 11 -11.07 -0.19 -2.14
CA LEU A 11 -10.02 0.10 -3.11
C LEU A 11 -10.17 -0.72 -4.38
N ALA A 12 -10.54 -2.00 -4.27
CA ALA A 12 -10.83 -2.83 -5.43
C ALA A 12 -12.03 -2.29 -6.24
N ASP A 13 -13.09 -1.86 -5.53
CA ASP A 13 -14.25 -1.24 -6.18
C ASP A 13 -13.85 0.06 -6.93
N TRP A 14 -12.86 0.79 -6.45
CA TRP A 14 -12.33 1.98 -7.11
C TRP A 14 -11.38 1.68 -8.26
N GLY A 15 -11.05 0.43 -8.49
CA GLY A 15 -10.21 0.02 -9.61
C GLY A 15 -8.76 -0.29 -9.25
N THR A 16 -8.41 -0.37 -7.97
CA THR A 16 -7.07 -0.80 -7.54
C THR A 16 -6.86 -2.25 -7.94
N GLU A 17 -5.78 -2.53 -8.67
CA GLU A 17 -5.43 -3.87 -9.11
C GLU A 17 -4.15 -4.40 -8.46
N HIS A 18 -3.29 -3.52 -7.98
CA HIS A 18 -2.00 -3.90 -7.37
C HIS A 18 -1.75 -3.12 -6.08
N VAL A 19 -1.18 -3.78 -5.10
CA VAL A 19 -0.72 -3.18 -3.85
C VAL A 19 0.72 -3.63 -3.61
N PHE A 20 1.59 -2.68 -3.31
CA PHE A 20 2.99 -2.93 -3.01
C PHE A 20 3.18 -2.89 -1.50
N LEU A 21 3.80 -3.92 -0.93
CA LEU A 21 3.86 -4.03 0.52
C LEU A 21 5.11 -4.76 1.02
N VAL A 22 5.42 -4.48 2.28
CA VAL A 22 6.21 -5.35 3.15
C VAL A 22 5.31 -5.72 4.31
N THR A 23 5.23 -7.02 4.61
CA THR A 23 4.37 -7.50 5.70
C THR A 23 4.98 -7.18 7.07
N GLY A 24 4.12 -7.14 8.09
CA GLY A 24 4.57 -6.95 9.46
C GLY A 24 3.44 -7.18 10.45
N GLY A 25 3.79 -7.45 11.70
CA GLY A 25 2.83 -7.80 12.74
C GLY A 25 1.81 -6.71 13.04
N GLY A 26 2.21 -5.44 12.96
CA GLY A 26 1.31 -4.32 13.18
C GLY A 26 0.27 -4.11 12.06
N ALA A 27 0.43 -4.80 10.95
CA ALA A 27 -0.49 -4.77 9.81
C ALA A 27 -1.11 -6.14 9.52
N MET A 28 -1.09 -7.07 10.47
CA MET A 28 -1.46 -8.47 10.18
C MET A 28 -2.90 -8.61 9.69
N HIS A 29 -3.84 -7.85 10.24
CA HIS A 29 -5.22 -7.91 9.79
C HIS A 29 -5.41 -7.32 8.39
N LEU A 30 -4.65 -6.27 8.06
CA LEU A 30 -4.61 -5.70 6.72
C LEU A 30 -4.04 -6.71 5.72
N ASN A 31 -2.93 -7.35 6.09
CA ASN A 31 -2.28 -8.34 5.22
C ASN A 31 -3.16 -9.57 4.98
N ASP A 32 -3.83 -10.06 6.03
CA ASP A 32 -4.74 -11.18 5.92
C ASP A 32 -5.94 -10.85 5.01
N ALA A 33 -6.53 -9.68 5.20
CA ALA A 33 -7.65 -9.23 4.38
C ALA A 33 -7.25 -9.01 2.92
N LEU A 34 -6.07 -8.44 2.67
CA LEU A 34 -5.55 -8.27 1.32
C LEU A 34 -5.36 -9.61 0.61
N GLY A 35 -4.82 -10.60 1.32
CA GLY A 35 -4.63 -11.94 0.76
C GLY A 35 -5.93 -12.62 0.34
N ARG A 36 -7.05 -12.21 0.91
CA ARG A 36 -8.38 -12.75 0.59
C ARG A 36 -9.13 -11.94 -0.47
N GLU A 37 -8.67 -10.73 -0.80
CA GLU A 37 -9.29 -9.92 -1.86
C GLU A 37 -8.75 -10.35 -3.22
N THR A 38 -9.53 -11.17 -3.93
CA THR A 38 -9.09 -11.82 -5.17
C THR A 38 -8.90 -10.86 -6.34
N ARG A 39 -9.46 -9.65 -6.28
CA ARG A 39 -9.36 -8.64 -7.34
C ARG A 39 -8.06 -7.84 -7.28
N ILE A 40 -7.32 -7.93 -6.18
CA ILE A 40 -6.07 -7.18 -5.99
C ILE A 40 -4.91 -8.15 -5.95
N ARG A 41 -3.87 -7.88 -6.75
CA ARG A 41 -2.58 -8.57 -6.66
C ARG A 41 -1.68 -7.83 -5.69
N TYR A 42 -1.10 -8.55 -4.76
CA TYR A 42 -0.10 -8.00 -3.85
C TYR A 42 1.30 -8.29 -4.38
N VAL A 43 2.15 -7.27 -4.33
CA VAL A 43 3.55 -7.38 -4.73
C VAL A 43 4.40 -7.14 -3.49
N CYS A 44 5.08 -8.19 -3.01
CA CYS A 44 5.92 -8.10 -1.83
C CYS A 44 7.32 -7.64 -2.24
N ASN A 45 7.70 -6.46 -1.77
CA ASN A 45 9.05 -5.93 -1.93
C ASN A 45 9.88 -6.25 -0.70
N LEU A 46 11.18 -5.98 -0.75
CA LEU A 46 12.10 -6.26 0.34
C LEU A 46 12.34 -5.06 1.26
N HIS A 47 11.87 -3.88 0.88
CA HIS A 47 11.99 -2.65 1.65
C HIS A 47 10.83 -1.71 1.33
N GLU A 48 10.34 -1.00 2.32
CA GLU A 48 9.19 -0.11 2.17
C GLU A 48 9.45 1.06 1.22
N GLN A 49 10.68 1.55 1.16
CA GLN A 49 11.07 2.56 0.18
C GLN A 49 10.87 2.04 -1.25
N ALA A 50 11.23 0.81 -1.51
CA ALA A 50 11.01 0.18 -2.81
C ALA A 50 9.51 0.05 -3.11
N CYS A 51 8.69 -0.26 -2.09
CA CYS A 51 7.24 -0.30 -2.25
C CYS A 51 6.68 1.04 -2.71
N ALA A 52 7.09 2.12 -2.05
CA ALA A 52 6.60 3.46 -2.38
C ALA A 52 7.07 3.90 -3.78
N MET A 53 8.32 3.63 -4.13
CA MET A 53 8.84 3.94 -5.46
C MET A 53 8.16 3.12 -6.56
N ALA A 54 7.87 1.83 -6.29
CA ALA A 54 7.14 0.99 -7.23
C ALA A 54 5.71 1.50 -7.42
N ALA A 55 5.05 1.92 -6.34
CA ALA A 55 3.71 2.50 -6.41
C ALA A 55 3.70 3.80 -7.20
N GLU A 56 4.71 4.65 -7.04
CA GLU A 56 4.86 5.86 -7.85
C GLU A 56 4.99 5.53 -9.33
N GLY A 57 5.87 4.61 -9.68
CA GLY A 57 6.04 4.18 -11.07
C GLY A 57 4.74 3.60 -11.65
N TYR A 58 4.05 2.79 -10.88
CA TYR A 58 2.75 2.24 -11.27
C TYR A 58 1.73 3.35 -11.56
N ALA A 59 1.64 4.35 -10.67
CA ALA A 59 0.71 5.45 -10.85
C ALA A 59 1.01 6.27 -12.10
N ARG A 60 2.29 6.52 -12.38
CA ARG A 60 2.71 7.28 -13.57
C ARG A 60 2.30 6.59 -14.86
N ILE A 61 2.38 5.26 -14.91
CA ILE A 61 2.08 4.48 -16.12
C ILE A 61 0.59 4.18 -16.25
N SER A 62 -0.05 3.76 -15.15
CA SER A 62 -1.44 3.32 -15.18
C SER A 62 -2.46 4.45 -15.17
N GLY A 63 -2.09 5.62 -14.68
CA GLY A 63 -3.03 6.70 -14.42
C GLY A 63 -3.92 6.48 -13.19
N LYS A 64 -3.67 5.42 -12.42
CA LYS A 64 -4.39 5.10 -11.19
C LYS A 64 -3.52 5.44 -9.98
N PRO A 65 -4.10 5.74 -8.81
CA PRO A 65 -3.30 5.90 -7.60
C PRO A 65 -2.47 4.64 -7.30
N GLY A 66 -1.20 4.81 -6.97
CA GLY A 66 -0.37 3.73 -6.47
C GLY A 66 -0.72 3.45 -5.02
N VAL A 67 -0.80 2.19 -4.63
CA VAL A 67 -1.19 1.80 -3.26
C VAL A 67 -0.04 1.08 -2.57
N VAL A 68 0.32 1.54 -1.38
CA VAL A 68 1.38 0.97 -0.54
C VAL A 68 0.77 0.58 0.79
N SER A 69 1.11 -0.61 1.27
CA SER A 69 0.72 -1.06 2.61
C SER A 69 1.98 -1.40 3.41
N VAL A 70 2.10 -0.79 4.58
CA VAL A 70 3.25 -0.94 5.46
C VAL A 70 2.80 -1.18 6.90
N THR A 71 3.70 -1.72 7.71
CA THR A 71 3.43 -1.91 9.14
C THR A 71 3.73 -0.66 9.94
N THR A 72 3.63 -0.76 11.26
CA THR A 72 3.87 0.33 12.20
C THR A 72 5.34 0.75 12.24
N GLY A 73 5.61 1.93 12.79
CA GLY A 73 6.95 2.41 13.10
C GLY A 73 7.87 2.46 11.89
N PRO A 74 8.98 1.70 11.88
CA PRO A 74 9.93 1.70 10.77
C PRO A 74 9.33 1.32 9.43
N GLY A 75 8.25 0.54 9.40
CA GLY A 75 7.52 0.25 8.17
C GLY A 75 7.03 1.52 7.51
N GLY A 76 6.38 2.39 8.28
CA GLY A 76 5.92 3.68 7.79
C GLY A 76 7.06 4.64 7.47
N THR A 77 8.04 4.77 8.38
CA THR A 77 9.14 5.72 8.20
C THR A 77 10.06 5.32 7.03
N ASN A 78 10.26 4.03 6.79
CA ASN A 78 11.03 3.55 5.65
C ASN A 78 10.37 3.91 4.30
N ALA A 79 9.07 4.07 4.27
CA ALA A 79 8.36 4.44 3.04
C ALA A 79 8.45 5.92 2.72
N LEU A 80 8.84 6.78 3.66
CA LEU A 80 8.74 8.24 3.53
C LEU A 80 9.50 8.79 2.32
N THR A 81 10.69 8.30 2.02
CA THR A 81 11.45 8.77 0.85
C THR A 81 10.62 8.67 -0.43
N GLY A 82 10.00 7.52 -0.66
CA GLY A 82 9.15 7.34 -1.84
C GLY A 82 7.85 8.15 -1.79
N VAL A 83 7.27 8.29 -0.60
CA VAL A 83 6.07 9.11 -0.40
C VAL A 83 6.35 10.57 -0.68
N VAL A 84 7.45 11.09 -0.16
CA VAL A 84 7.87 12.49 -0.41
C VAL A 84 8.17 12.70 -1.89
N GLY A 85 8.83 11.74 -2.53
CA GLY A 85 9.07 11.81 -3.98
C GLY A 85 7.78 11.91 -4.79
N ALA A 86 6.79 11.10 -4.46
CA ALA A 86 5.48 11.15 -5.12
C ALA A 86 4.77 12.47 -4.84
N TRP A 87 4.84 12.96 -3.59
CA TRP A 87 4.26 14.24 -3.19
C TRP A 87 4.83 15.40 -4.01
N LEU A 88 6.17 15.48 -4.11
CA LEU A 88 6.84 16.59 -4.83
C LEU A 88 6.45 16.62 -6.31
N ASP A 89 6.22 15.48 -6.92
CA ASP A 89 5.88 15.38 -8.34
C ASP A 89 4.36 15.27 -8.60
N SER A 90 3.55 15.44 -7.56
CA SER A 90 2.08 15.35 -7.66
C SER A 90 1.59 14.01 -8.22
N VAL A 91 2.26 12.93 -7.85
CA VAL A 91 1.86 11.58 -8.25
C VAL A 91 0.87 11.03 -7.22
N PRO A 92 -0.31 10.57 -7.61
CA PRO A 92 -1.31 10.08 -6.66
C PRO A 92 -0.87 8.77 -6.01
N MET A 93 -0.91 8.75 -4.68
CA MET A 93 -0.52 7.59 -3.89
C MET A 93 -1.41 7.46 -2.66
N ILE A 94 -1.82 6.24 -2.37
CA ILE A 94 -2.53 5.88 -1.13
C ILE A 94 -1.57 5.05 -0.29
N VAL A 95 -1.32 5.49 0.94
CA VAL A 95 -0.47 4.76 1.87
C VAL A 95 -1.32 4.30 3.05
N ILE A 96 -1.30 3.01 3.30
CA ILE A 96 -2.01 2.39 4.42
C ILE A 96 -0.95 1.86 5.38
N SER A 97 -0.99 2.35 6.61
CA SER A 97 -0.03 1.95 7.64
C SER A 97 -0.75 1.22 8.77
N GLY A 98 -0.13 0.17 9.26
CA GLY A 98 -0.53 -0.42 10.52
C GLY A 98 -0.34 0.56 11.67
N GLN A 99 -1.00 0.28 12.78
CA GLN A 99 -0.96 1.11 13.98
C GLN A 99 -0.81 0.23 15.20
N ILE A 100 0.03 0.62 16.13
CA ILE A 100 0.09 0.00 17.46
C ILE A 100 -0.89 0.67 18.40
N LYS A 101 -1.22 -0.03 19.51
CA LYS A 101 -2.11 0.47 20.54
C LYS A 101 -1.50 1.64 21.30
#